data_37a3bedea8a0fbba41f7ddb9b42b003a
#
_entry.id   37a3bedea8a0fbba41f7ddb9b42b003a
#
_cell.length_a   1.000
_cell.length_b   1.000
_cell.length_c   1.000
_cell.angle_alpha   90.00
_cell.angle_beta   90.00
_cell.angle_gamma   90.00
#
_symmetry.space_group_name_H-M   'P 1'
#
loop_
_entity.id
_entity.type
_entity.pdbx_description
1 polymer ?
#
loop_
_entity_poly.entity_id
_entity_poly.type
_entity_poly.pdbx_seq_one_letter_code
_entity_poly.pdbx_strand_id
1 'polypeptide(L)'
;MTRAPVLAVQRELSELLATALRKAAAAGDLDLDPGAVGTPVLERPRLAEHGDWASNVALVLAKAAKAPPRKVAEAMVAHLQMPDWVETVEVAGPGFVNIRLAQRWFAGLVLRVLREGERHGRVDVGNGEKVQVEFISANPTGPLHVGNARWAAFGDALANLLDACGYQVEREYYCNDTGAQVDLLGASVEAAYLALLGRPATPPPDGYRGGYIGELAKELELERHDELADLDPAERRETIANWAYTKVLGWIRHTLERFGVHFDVWFSERSLHESGAIEATIEDLRKLGVVAERDGATWLLSSRFGDDKDRPLIRSNGVPTYFAADAAYFRDKRRRGFTKVIYVWGADHHGYVRRMRSTIRAFGLDDDAAEFLIGQMVNLVRGGEPVKMSKRAGDYVTFDDLIDEVGKDPARYTMLRYSIDAPIDFDLELVSRQSLDNPVYYVQYAHARISSVLRTGREQGFEPVPAERADLGLLVHATESALLRQLANFEELVAVAMAQRAPHRLTRYAEELAASFHRFYSECRILSDDIELSSARWWLCVATRQVLANALALAGVEAPERM
;
A
#
# COMPACT_ATOMS: atom_id res chain seq x y z
N MET A 1 3.28 14.26 10.50
CA MET A 1 2.61 12.98 10.90
C MET A 1 1.10 13.20 10.78
N THR A 2 0.49 12.63 9.78
CA THR A 2 -0.99 12.64 9.63
C THR A 2 -1.59 11.88 10.81
N ARG A 3 -2.54 12.49 11.52
CA ARG A 3 -3.28 11.81 12.61
C ARG A 3 -4.01 10.61 12.01
N ALA A 4 -3.94 9.45 12.67
CA ALA A 4 -4.75 8.32 12.30
C ALA A 4 -6.25 8.70 12.32
N PRO A 5 -7.04 8.24 11.35
CA PRO A 5 -8.46 8.51 11.32
C PRO A 5 -9.16 7.92 12.56
N VAL A 6 -10.14 8.62 13.07
CA VAL A 6 -10.90 8.22 14.26
C VAL A 6 -12.01 7.26 13.86
N LEU A 7 -11.95 6.02 14.34
CA LEU A 7 -12.95 4.99 14.11
C LEU A 7 -14.29 5.30 14.82
N ALA A 8 -15.36 4.62 14.41
CA ALA A 8 -16.68 4.79 14.99
C ALA A 8 -16.68 4.59 16.53
N VAL A 9 -16.09 3.50 17.02
CA VAL A 9 -15.99 3.21 18.45
C VAL A 9 -15.14 4.24 19.20
N GLN A 10 -14.04 4.72 18.61
CA GLN A 10 -13.22 5.78 19.20
C GLN A 10 -13.98 7.08 19.28
N ARG A 11 -14.79 7.40 18.25
CA ARG A 11 -15.62 8.60 18.22
C ARG A 11 -16.68 8.55 19.32
N GLU A 12 -17.40 7.43 19.44
CA GLU A 12 -18.41 7.24 20.46
C GLU A 12 -17.82 7.34 21.88
N LEU A 13 -16.68 6.68 22.14
CA LEU A 13 -15.99 6.78 23.42
C LEU A 13 -15.44 8.19 23.68
N SER A 14 -14.90 8.88 22.67
CA SER A 14 -14.47 10.28 22.81
C SER A 14 -15.62 11.21 23.17
N GLU A 15 -16.76 11.06 22.52
CA GLU A 15 -17.97 11.83 22.80
C GLU A 15 -18.53 11.55 24.20
N LEU A 16 -18.48 10.28 24.63
CA LEU A 16 -18.85 9.85 25.97
C LEU A 16 -18.00 10.55 27.04
N LEU A 17 -16.67 10.52 26.90
CA LEU A 17 -15.74 11.19 27.82
C LEU A 17 -15.87 12.72 27.78
N ALA A 18 -16.00 13.31 26.59
CA ALA A 18 -16.20 14.76 26.44
C ALA A 18 -17.52 15.23 27.10
N THR A 19 -18.58 14.43 26.96
CA THR A 19 -19.89 14.75 27.58
C THR A 19 -19.80 14.65 29.09
N ALA A 20 -19.11 13.66 29.64
CA ALA A 20 -18.88 13.51 31.07
C ALA A 20 -18.06 14.71 31.63
N LEU A 21 -16.99 15.13 30.94
CA LEU A 21 -16.21 16.29 31.31
C LEU A 21 -17.05 17.61 31.32
N ARG A 22 -17.88 17.82 30.29
CA ARG A 22 -18.77 18.99 30.24
C ARG A 22 -19.78 18.98 31.39
N LYS A 23 -20.32 17.80 31.74
CA LYS A 23 -21.24 17.68 32.90
C LYS A 23 -20.53 17.97 34.22
N ALA A 24 -19.32 17.44 34.44
CA ALA A 24 -18.53 17.73 35.63
C ALA A 24 -18.19 19.22 35.76
N ALA A 25 -17.87 19.90 34.66
CA ALA A 25 -17.64 21.32 34.62
C ALA A 25 -18.92 22.11 34.92
N ALA A 26 -20.05 21.75 34.32
CA ALA A 26 -21.33 22.39 34.54
C ALA A 26 -21.87 22.20 36.00
N ALA A 27 -21.53 21.09 36.64
CA ALA A 27 -21.85 20.81 38.05
C ALA A 27 -20.95 21.56 39.03
N GLY A 28 -19.86 22.16 38.58
CA GLY A 28 -18.87 22.86 39.40
C GLY A 28 -17.83 21.95 40.07
N ASP A 29 -17.78 20.66 39.71
CA ASP A 29 -16.79 19.73 40.22
C ASP A 29 -15.39 19.93 39.58
N LEU A 30 -15.36 20.63 38.42
CA LEU A 30 -14.14 21.07 37.73
C LEU A 30 -14.19 22.57 37.43
N ASP A 31 -13.14 23.30 37.75
CA ASP A 31 -12.93 24.70 37.33
C ASP A 31 -12.49 24.73 35.85
N LEU A 32 -13.39 24.38 34.96
CA LEU A 32 -13.15 24.23 33.53
C LEU A 32 -14.32 24.86 32.74
N ASP A 33 -13.99 25.64 31.71
CA ASP A 33 -14.99 26.06 30.74
C ASP A 33 -15.49 24.87 29.93
N PRO A 34 -16.79 24.51 29.97
CA PRO A 34 -17.33 23.42 29.15
C PRO A 34 -17.03 23.54 27.65
N GLY A 35 -16.92 24.79 27.14
CA GLY A 35 -16.56 25.08 25.75
C GLY A 35 -15.09 24.79 25.42
N ALA A 36 -14.23 24.75 26.43
CA ALA A 36 -12.80 24.41 26.24
C ALA A 36 -12.52 22.89 26.19
N VAL A 37 -13.54 22.07 26.42
CA VAL A 37 -13.40 20.60 26.32
C VAL A 37 -13.28 20.19 24.85
N GLY A 38 -12.07 19.93 24.41
CA GLY A 38 -11.80 19.35 23.08
C GLY A 38 -12.23 17.89 22.98
N THR A 39 -11.93 17.28 21.85
CA THR A 39 -12.17 15.84 21.61
C THR A 39 -11.11 15.00 22.35
N PRO A 40 -11.48 14.17 23.35
CA PRO A 40 -10.55 13.26 24.00
C PRO A 40 -9.90 12.31 23.02
N VAL A 41 -8.59 12.14 23.12
CA VAL A 41 -7.85 11.17 22.32
C VAL A 41 -7.89 9.82 23.04
N LEU A 42 -8.14 8.76 22.26
CA LEU A 42 -8.15 7.37 22.71
C LEU A 42 -7.03 6.61 22.03
N GLU A 43 -6.35 5.77 22.80
CA GLU A 43 -5.26 4.94 22.33
C GLU A 43 -5.44 3.51 22.83
N ARG A 44 -4.91 2.52 22.10
CA ARG A 44 -4.83 1.14 22.58
C ARG A 44 -3.74 1.03 23.65
N PRO A 45 -4.06 0.56 24.86
CA PRO A 45 -3.04 0.34 25.88
C PRO A 45 -2.10 -0.79 25.46
N ARG A 46 -0.83 -0.70 25.90
CA ARG A 46 0.17 -1.73 25.59
C ARG A 46 -0.08 -3.06 26.29
N LEU A 47 -0.68 -3.00 27.49
CA LEU A 47 -0.98 -4.17 28.32
C LEU A 47 -2.49 -4.38 28.36
N ALA A 48 -2.94 -5.61 28.12
CA ALA A 48 -4.37 -5.96 28.11
C ALA A 48 -5.07 -5.75 29.47
N GLU A 49 -4.31 -5.75 30.58
CA GLU A 49 -4.82 -5.43 31.92
C GLU A 49 -5.35 -3.99 32.03
N HIS A 50 -4.88 -3.08 31.19
CA HIS A 50 -5.36 -1.70 31.11
C HIS A 50 -6.62 -1.50 30.25
N GLY A 51 -7.29 -2.58 29.87
CA GLY A 51 -8.52 -2.55 29.08
C GLY A 51 -8.30 -2.54 27.57
N ASP A 52 -9.34 -2.16 26.84
CA ASP A 52 -9.36 -2.15 25.38
C ASP A 52 -9.00 -0.76 24.80
N TRP A 53 -9.25 0.29 25.58
CA TRP A 53 -8.93 1.69 25.26
C TRP A 53 -8.42 2.45 26.47
N ALA A 54 -7.58 3.45 26.24
CA ALA A 54 -7.10 4.37 27.25
C ALA A 54 -7.13 5.81 26.76
N SER A 55 -7.38 6.77 27.68
CA SER A 55 -7.30 8.19 27.39
C SER A 55 -6.45 8.91 28.43
N ASN A 56 -5.65 9.87 27.96
CA ASN A 56 -4.86 10.77 28.78
C ASN A 56 -5.54 12.15 28.92
N VAL A 57 -6.81 12.28 28.59
CA VAL A 57 -7.54 13.56 28.55
C VAL A 57 -7.46 14.33 29.85
N ALA A 58 -7.50 13.65 31.00
CA ALA A 58 -7.38 14.29 32.30
C ALA A 58 -6.01 14.90 32.56
N LEU A 59 -4.93 14.26 32.07
CA LEU A 59 -3.57 14.81 32.10
C LEU A 59 -3.47 16.07 31.24
N VAL A 60 -4.09 16.08 30.08
CA VAL A 60 -4.10 17.24 29.16
C VAL A 60 -4.87 18.43 29.78
N LEU A 61 -6.00 18.17 30.41
CA LEU A 61 -6.89 19.20 30.96
C LEU A 61 -6.52 19.65 32.37
N ALA A 62 -5.63 18.98 33.10
CA ALA A 62 -5.28 19.24 34.49
C ALA A 62 -4.88 20.70 34.74
N LYS A 63 -4.09 21.31 33.86
CA LYS A 63 -3.65 22.70 33.97
C LYS A 63 -4.82 23.68 33.78
N ALA A 64 -5.70 23.42 32.83
CA ALA A 64 -6.88 24.26 32.55
C ALA A 64 -7.89 24.15 33.68
N ALA A 65 -8.11 22.95 34.22
CA ALA A 65 -9.00 22.67 35.33
C ALA A 65 -8.40 23.08 36.72
N LYS A 66 -7.15 23.56 36.76
CA LYS A 66 -6.40 23.88 37.99
C LYS A 66 -6.49 22.79 39.07
N ALA A 67 -6.53 21.53 38.65
CA ALA A 67 -6.69 20.37 39.51
C ALA A 67 -5.69 19.27 39.15
N PRO A 68 -5.30 18.39 40.10
CA PRO A 68 -4.49 17.23 39.80
C PRO A 68 -5.18 16.36 38.73
N PRO A 69 -4.43 15.78 37.75
CA PRO A 69 -5.03 15.00 36.67
C PRO A 69 -5.94 13.87 37.18
N ARG A 70 -5.54 13.19 38.27
CA ARG A 70 -6.35 12.14 38.87
C ARG A 70 -7.72 12.64 39.35
N LYS A 71 -7.79 13.83 39.95
CA LYS A 71 -9.06 14.47 40.35
C LYS A 71 -9.93 14.80 39.14
N VAL A 72 -9.32 15.29 38.06
CA VAL A 72 -10.04 15.55 36.81
C VAL A 72 -10.63 14.25 36.25
N ALA A 73 -9.86 13.13 36.25
CA ALA A 73 -10.35 11.84 35.81
C ALA A 73 -11.48 11.31 36.70
N GLU A 74 -11.34 11.41 38.03
CA GLU A 74 -12.34 10.95 38.99
C GLU A 74 -13.66 11.76 38.86
N ALA A 75 -13.58 13.07 38.71
CA ALA A 75 -14.75 13.93 38.47
C ALA A 75 -15.45 13.58 37.15
N MET A 76 -14.67 13.37 36.06
CA MET A 76 -15.20 12.91 34.77
C MET A 76 -15.93 11.57 34.90
N VAL A 77 -15.30 10.58 35.54
CA VAL A 77 -15.90 9.23 35.69
C VAL A 77 -17.17 9.27 36.54
N ALA A 78 -17.25 10.15 37.56
CA ALA A 78 -18.45 10.33 38.37
C ALA A 78 -19.67 10.83 37.56
N HIS A 79 -19.44 11.58 36.48
CA HIS A 79 -20.48 12.09 35.59
C HIS A 79 -20.70 11.24 34.32
N LEU A 80 -19.99 10.08 34.22
CA LEU A 80 -20.07 9.22 33.06
C LEU A 80 -21.38 8.41 33.06
N GLN A 81 -22.09 8.45 31.96
CA GLN A 81 -23.23 7.57 31.70
C GLN A 81 -22.74 6.42 30.86
N MET A 82 -22.38 5.29 31.53
CA MET A 82 -21.86 4.12 30.85
C MET A 82 -22.93 3.46 29.97
N PRO A 83 -22.67 3.33 28.65
CA PRO A 83 -23.53 2.52 27.81
C PRO A 83 -23.33 1.02 28.16
N ASP A 84 -24.30 0.21 27.82
CA ASP A 84 -24.31 -1.21 28.15
C ASP A 84 -23.23 -2.06 27.44
N TRP A 85 -22.62 -1.50 26.39
CA TRP A 85 -21.49 -2.12 25.68
C TRP A 85 -20.10 -1.76 26.26
N VAL A 86 -20.05 -0.95 27.31
CA VAL A 86 -18.85 -0.67 28.13
C VAL A 86 -18.96 -1.44 29.45
N GLU A 87 -17.96 -2.25 29.75
CA GLU A 87 -17.93 -3.06 31.00
C GLU A 87 -17.43 -2.24 32.18
N THR A 88 -16.25 -1.60 32.03
CA THR A 88 -15.66 -0.77 33.08
C THR A 88 -14.96 0.46 32.49
N VAL A 89 -14.94 1.53 33.32
CA VAL A 89 -14.10 2.71 33.11
C VAL A 89 -13.37 3.00 34.41
N GLU A 90 -12.05 2.92 34.41
CA GLU A 90 -11.22 2.99 35.59
C GLU A 90 -10.17 4.10 35.49
N VAL A 91 -9.96 4.81 36.63
CA VAL A 91 -8.88 5.78 36.74
C VAL A 91 -7.59 5.09 37.18
N ALA A 92 -6.57 5.13 36.32
CA ALA A 92 -5.28 4.49 36.56
C ALA A 92 -4.13 5.51 36.69
N GLY A 93 -3.15 5.18 37.54
CA GLY A 93 -1.94 5.97 37.73
C GLY A 93 -2.22 7.44 38.03
N PRO A 94 -1.55 8.40 37.36
CA PRO A 94 -1.69 9.83 37.62
C PRO A 94 -2.98 10.47 37.07
N GLY A 95 -3.83 9.70 36.34
CA GLY A 95 -5.07 10.22 35.74
C GLY A 95 -5.33 9.69 34.32
N PHE A 96 -4.77 8.54 33.96
CA PHE A 96 -5.23 7.81 32.79
C PHE A 96 -6.62 7.25 33.04
N VAL A 97 -7.40 7.14 31.98
CA VAL A 97 -8.73 6.56 31.99
C VAL A 97 -8.73 5.34 31.11
N ASN A 98 -8.83 4.16 31.73
CA ASN A 98 -8.86 2.88 31.05
C ASN A 98 -10.28 2.42 30.85
N ILE A 99 -10.60 1.92 29.66
CA ILE A 99 -11.96 1.50 29.26
C ILE A 99 -11.90 0.04 28.81
N ARG A 100 -12.76 -0.77 29.37
CA ARG A 100 -12.97 -2.16 28.97
C ARG A 100 -14.35 -2.30 28.29
N LEU A 101 -14.36 -2.93 27.14
CA LEU A 101 -15.59 -3.19 26.40
C LEU A 101 -16.26 -4.45 26.94
N ALA A 102 -17.59 -4.43 26.99
CA ALA A 102 -18.39 -5.58 27.42
C ALA A 102 -18.40 -6.68 26.34
N GLN A 103 -18.57 -7.93 26.76
CA GLN A 103 -18.65 -9.09 25.86
C GLN A 103 -19.68 -8.92 24.73
N ARG A 104 -20.80 -8.25 25.02
CA ARG A 104 -21.84 -7.97 24.01
C ARG A 104 -21.35 -7.09 22.85
N TRP A 105 -20.36 -6.21 23.08
CA TRP A 105 -19.76 -5.42 22.01
C TRP A 105 -19.02 -6.32 21.02
N PHE A 106 -18.26 -7.30 21.54
CA PHE A 106 -17.56 -8.28 20.70
C PHE A 106 -18.51 -9.23 19.98
N ALA A 107 -19.63 -9.61 20.62
CA ALA A 107 -20.70 -10.35 19.96
C ALA A 107 -21.27 -9.56 18.77
N GLY A 108 -21.55 -8.27 18.96
CA GLY A 108 -21.97 -7.36 17.89
C GLY A 108 -20.93 -7.24 16.77
N LEU A 109 -19.63 -7.26 17.10
CA LEU A 109 -18.56 -7.27 16.12
C LEU A 109 -18.58 -8.52 15.25
N VAL A 110 -18.72 -9.72 15.82
CA VAL A 110 -18.83 -10.97 15.04
C VAL A 110 -19.98 -10.88 14.04
N LEU A 111 -21.16 -10.48 14.49
CA LEU A 111 -22.34 -10.30 13.62
C LEU A 111 -22.07 -9.25 12.52
N ARG A 112 -21.36 -8.19 12.84
CA ARG A 112 -20.98 -7.15 11.86
C ARG A 112 -20.04 -7.73 10.80
N VAL A 113 -19.00 -8.46 11.19
CA VAL A 113 -18.08 -9.15 10.25
C VAL A 113 -18.86 -10.07 9.31
N LEU A 114 -19.78 -10.88 9.85
CA LEU A 114 -20.58 -11.81 9.05
C LEU A 114 -21.48 -11.09 8.03
N ARG A 115 -22.06 -9.95 8.42
CA ARG A 115 -22.94 -9.15 7.55
C ARG A 115 -22.18 -8.39 6.47
N GLU A 116 -21.03 -7.82 6.82
CA GLU A 116 -20.21 -7.01 5.92
C GLU A 116 -19.38 -7.88 4.96
N GLY A 117 -19.00 -9.09 5.39
CA GLY A 117 -18.24 -10.04 4.57
C GLY A 117 -16.93 -9.42 4.06
N GLU A 118 -16.72 -9.45 2.76
CA GLU A 118 -15.54 -8.89 2.08
C GLU A 118 -15.39 -7.36 2.28
N ARG A 119 -16.47 -6.69 2.66
CA ARG A 119 -16.43 -5.24 2.91
C ARG A 119 -15.98 -4.90 4.33
N HIS A 120 -15.90 -5.87 5.25
CA HIS A 120 -15.45 -5.62 6.61
C HIS A 120 -13.97 -5.15 6.62
N GLY A 121 -13.70 -4.11 7.38
CA GLY A 121 -12.40 -3.43 7.42
C GLY A 121 -12.33 -2.19 6.54
N ARG A 122 -13.35 -1.93 5.69
CA ARG A 122 -13.42 -0.69 4.93
C ARG A 122 -13.91 0.44 5.82
N VAL A 123 -13.22 1.58 5.73
CA VAL A 123 -13.53 2.79 6.52
C VAL A 123 -13.60 4.00 5.60
N ASP A 124 -14.60 4.86 5.79
CA ASP A 124 -14.74 6.04 4.93
C ASP A 124 -14.10 7.26 5.61
N VAL A 125 -12.81 7.43 5.33
CA VAL A 125 -12.01 8.59 5.79
C VAL A 125 -11.52 9.45 4.62
N GLY A 126 -11.53 8.88 3.41
CA GLY A 126 -11.13 9.55 2.18
C GLY A 126 -12.22 10.41 1.56
N ASN A 127 -13.50 10.24 1.98
CA ASN A 127 -14.65 11.02 1.52
C ASN A 127 -14.73 11.14 -0.02
N GLY A 128 -14.31 10.12 -0.76
CA GLY A 128 -14.29 10.12 -2.22
C GLY A 128 -13.22 11.03 -2.85
N GLU A 129 -12.23 11.50 -2.10
CA GLU A 129 -11.11 12.27 -2.65
C GLU A 129 -10.36 11.47 -3.72
N LYS A 130 -10.05 12.12 -4.87
CA LYS A 130 -9.34 11.49 -5.97
C LYS A 130 -7.84 11.49 -5.73
N VAL A 131 -7.27 10.29 -5.65
CA VAL A 131 -5.83 10.06 -5.43
C VAL A 131 -5.27 9.21 -6.56
N GLN A 132 -4.11 9.57 -7.07
CA GLN A 132 -3.37 8.73 -8.00
C GLN A 132 -2.15 8.14 -7.32
N VAL A 133 -1.89 6.85 -7.58
CA VAL A 133 -0.67 6.15 -7.16
C VAL A 133 0.11 5.74 -8.40
N GLU A 134 1.28 6.35 -8.57
CA GLU A 134 2.23 5.97 -9.62
C GLU A 134 3.33 5.11 -9.02
N PHE A 135 3.54 3.92 -9.58
CA PHE A 135 4.53 2.99 -9.06
C PHE A 135 5.14 2.11 -10.16
N ILE A 136 6.31 1.56 -9.91
CA ILE A 136 7.15 0.82 -10.85
C ILE A 136 7.71 1.76 -11.92
N SER A 137 6.92 2.15 -12.91
CA SER A 137 7.27 3.04 -14.03
C SER A 137 8.67 2.78 -14.60
N ALA A 138 9.02 1.47 -14.73
CA ALA A 138 10.32 1.06 -15.25
C ALA A 138 10.39 1.32 -16.75
N ASN A 139 11.56 1.74 -17.23
CA ASN A 139 11.77 1.98 -18.66
C ASN A 139 11.59 0.70 -19.47
N PRO A 140 10.76 0.69 -20.53
CA PRO A 140 10.48 -0.51 -21.32
C PRO A 140 11.61 -0.85 -22.28
N THR A 141 12.77 -1.15 -21.72
CA THR A 141 14.01 -1.49 -22.45
C THR A 141 14.47 -2.94 -22.22
N GLY A 142 13.68 -3.72 -21.50
CA GLY A 142 13.89 -5.12 -21.20
C GLY A 142 12.90 -5.64 -20.17
N PRO A 143 12.93 -6.94 -19.82
CA PRO A 143 12.07 -7.51 -18.80
C PRO A 143 12.29 -6.85 -17.45
N LEU A 144 11.24 -6.84 -16.61
CA LEU A 144 11.33 -6.35 -15.24
C LEU A 144 12.32 -7.21 -14.44
N HIS A 145 13.12 -6.57 -13.60
CA HIS A 145 14.00 -7.28 -12.68
C HIS A 145 13.31 -7.50 -11.32
N VAL A 146 13.79 -8.44 -10.54
CA VAL A 146 13.23 -8.83 -9.23
C VAL A 146 12.99 -7.66 -8.28
N GLY A 147 13.80 -6.60 -8.32
CA GLY A 147 13.59 -5.40 -7.50
C GLY A 147 12.27 -4.69 -7.79
N ASN A 148 11.73 -4.81 -9.02
CA ASN A 148 10.44 -4.23 -9.37
C ASN A 148 9.27 -4.93 -8.67
N ALA A 149 9.42 -6.18 -8.23
CA ALA A 149 8.41 -6.90 -7.48
C ALA A 149 8.04 -6.20 -6.17
N ARG A 150 9.01 -5.52 -5.53
CA ARG A 150 8.76 -4.75 -4.32
C ARG A 150 7.86 -3.55 -4.57
N TRP A 151 8.15 -2.81 -5.64
CA TRP A 151 7.35 -1.64 -6.00
C TRP A 151 5.96 -2.04 -6.46
N ALA A 152 5.86 -3.17 -7.16
CA ALA A 152 4.61 -3.78 -7.59
C ALA A 152 3.72 -4.15 -6.39
N ALA A 153 4.26 -4.93 -5.44
CA ALA A 153 3.53 -5.35 -4.25
C ALA A 153 3.14 -4.15 -3.37
N PHE A 154 4.08 -3.22 -3.13
CA PHE A 154 3.85 -2.07 -2.28
C PHE A 154 2.84 -1.08 -2.87
N GLY A 155 3.00 -0.71 -4.14
CA GLY A 155 2.13 0.27 -4.80
C GLY A 155 0.69 -0.24 -4.90
N ASP A 156 0.51 -1.50 -5.26
CA ASP A 156 -0.80 -2.13 -5.34
C ASP A 156 -1.46 -2.26 -3.95
N ALA A 157 -0.74 -2.75 -2.93
CA ALA A 157 -1.29 -2.84 -1.57
C ALA A 157 -1.62 -1.45 -0.97
N LEU A 158 -0.82 -0.42 -1.28
CA LEU A 158 -1.13 0.96 -0.89
C LEU A 158 -2.39 1.47 -1.58
N ALA A 159 -2.56 1.19 -2.87
CA ALA A 159 -3.76 1.54 -3.62
C ALA A 159 -5.00 0.83 -3.06
N ASN A 160 -4.88 -0.47 -2.70
CA ASN A 160 -5.95 -1.23 -2.05
C ASN A 160 -6.32 -0.64 -0.69
N LEU A 161 -5.35 -0.22 0.13
CA LEU A 161 -5.59 0.44 1.42
C LEU A 161 -6.29 1.80 1.25
N LEU A 162 -5.90 2.59 0.27
CA LEU A 162 -6.54 3.87 -0.03
C LEU A 162 -8.00 3.66 -0.47
N ASP A 163 -8.25 2.71 -1.38
CA ASP A 163 -9.60 2.35 -1.80
C ASP A 163 -10.46 1.84 -0.63
N ALA A 164 -9.89 0.96 0.22
CA ALA A 164 -10.57 0.49 1.43
C ALA A 164 -10.88 1.61 2.43
N CYS A 165 -10.14 2.71 2.35
CA CYS A 165 -10.35 3.91 3.18
C CYS A 165 -11.21 4.98 2.52
N GLY A 166 -11.92 4.68 1.42
CA GLY A 166 -12.91 5.57 0.79
C GLY A 166 -12.33 6.62 -0.15
N TYR A 167 -11.09 6.48 -0.61
CA TYR A 167 -10.54 7.29 -1.70
C TYR A 167 -10.93 6.74 -3.07
N GLN A 168 -11.05 7.62 -4.06
CA GLN A 168 -11.13 7.22 -5.47
C GLN A 168 -9.71 7.10 -6.02
N VAL A 169 -9.22 5.88 -6.14
CA VAL A 169 -7.83 5.59 -6.47
C VAL A 169 -7.67 5.24 -7.94
N GLU A 170 -6.67 5.85 -8.60
CA GLU A 170 -6.20 5.46 -9.92
C GLU A 170 -4.75 4.97 -9.82
N ARG A 171 -4.47 3.80 -10.39
CA ARG A 171 -3.14 3.23 -10.53
C ARG A 171 -2.57 3.59 -11.88
N GLU A 172 -1.44 4.28 -11.91
CA GLU A 172 -0.81 4.72 -13.15
C GLU A 172 0.61 4.18 -13.31
N TYR A 173 0.90 3.70 -14.51
CA TYR A 173 2.24 3.36 -14.97
C TYR A 173 2.69 4.41 -15.98
N TYR A 174 3.79 5.10 -15.71
CA TYR A 174 4.39 6.03 -16.66
C TYR A 174 5.27 5.28 -17.67
N CYS A 175 4.92 5.38 -18.94
CA CYS A 175 5.63 4.76 -20.04
C CYS A 175 6.58 5.77 -20.67
N ASN A 176 7.88 5.59 -20.46
CA ASN A 176 8.91 6.33 -21.18
C ASN A 176 9.06 5.72 -22.58
N ASP A 177 8.26 6.19 -23.52
CA ASP A 177 8.15 5.68 -24.89
C ASP A 177 8.85 6.60 -25.92
N THR A 178 9.76 7.45 -25.46
CA THR A 178 10.50 8.40 -26.29
C THR A 178 11.93 8.58 -25.78
N GLY A 179 12.83 9.08 -26.65
CA GLY A 179 14.19 9.48 -26.30
C GLY A 179 15.22 8.36 -26.37
N ALA A 180 16.43 8.70 -25.90
CA ALA A 180 17.66 7.94 -26.17
C ALA A 180 17.62 6.46 -25.74
N GLN A 181 16.83 6.08 -24.74
CA GLN A 181 16.79 4.68 -24.29
C GLN A 181 15.98 3.80 -25.25
N VAL A 182 14.89 4.32 -25.81
CA VAL A 182 14.08 3.62 -26.84
C VAL A 182 14.90 3.50 -28.12
N ASP A 183 15.62 4.59 -28.51
CA ASP A 183 16.50 4.59 -29.68
C ASP A 183 17.62 3.55 -29.53
N LEU A 184 18.19 3.44 -28.33
CA LEU A 184 19.26 2.49 -28.03
C LEU A 184 18.74 1.04 -28.03
N LEU A 185 17.50 0.80 -27.54
CA LEU A 185 16.85 -0.50 -27.67
C LEU A 185 16.67 -0.87 -29.15
N GLY A 186 16.13 0.07 -29.95
CA GLY A 186 15.93 -0.13 -31.37
C GLY A 186 17.24 -0.48 -32.09
N ALA A 187 18.31 0.28 -31.83
CA ALA A 187 19.64 0.03 -32.41
C ALA A 187 20.24 -1.32 -31.98
N SER A 188 19.98 -1.75 -30.73
CA SER A 188 20.46 -3.05 -30.24
C SER A 188 19.74 -4.21 -30.93
N VAL A 189 18.41 -4.12 -31.08
CA VAL A 189 17.60 -5.11 -31.79
C VAL A 189 17.89 -5.10 -33.28
N GLU A 190 18.03 -3.92 -33.90
CA GLU A 190 18.44 -3.77 -35.32
C GLU A 190 19.74 -4.53 -35.60
N ALA A 191 20.76 -4.32 -34.78
CA ALA A 191 22.05 -4.98 -34.96
C ALA A 191 21.94 -6.53 -34.87
N ALA A 192 21.17 -7.02 -33.91
CA ALA A 192 20.94 -8.46 -33.75
C ALA A 192 20.11 -9.04 -34.91
N TYR A 193 19.07 -8.34 -35.38
CA TYR A 193 18.24 -8.73 -36.50
C TYR A 193 19.04 -8.81 -37.81
N LEU A 194 19.85 -7.77 -38.13
CA LEU A 194 20.69 -7.78 -39.31
C LEU A 194 21.72 -8.90 -39.27
N ALA A 195 22.29 -9.19 -38.10
CA ALA A 195 23.22 -10.30 -37.92
C ALA A 195 22.57 -11.67 -38.19
N LEU A 196 21.30 -11.89 -37.78
CA LEU A 196 20.53 -13.10 -38.11
C LEU A 196 20.36 -13.29 -39.63
N LEU A 197 20.18 -12.19 -40.37
CA LEU A 197 20.06 -12.18 -41.82
C LEU A 197 21.42 -12.26 -42.56
N GLY A 198 22.54 -12.42 -41.83
CA GLY A 198 23.88 -12.47 -42.41
C GLY A 198 24.36 -11.11 -42.98
N ARG A 199 23.76 -10.01 -42.61
CA ARG A 199 24.13 -8.66 -43.04
C ARG A 199 25.13 -8.01 -42.07
N PRO A 200 26.02 -7.12 -42.53
CA PRO A 200 26.93 -6.39 -41.68
C PRO A 200 26.16 -5.56 -40.63
N ALA A 201 26.45 -5.79 -39.35
CA ALA A 201 25.84 -5.06 -38.24
C ALA A 201 26.86 -4.81 -37.12
N THR A 202 26.83 -3.63 -36.52
CA THR A 202 27.68 -3.28 -35.38
C THR A 202 26.77 -2.91 -34.22
N PRO A 203 26.75 -3.70 -33.12
CA PRO A 203 25.98 -3.35 -31.93
C PRO A 203 26.45 -1.99 -31.38
N PRO A 204 25.54 -1.13 -30.90
CA PRO A 204 25.92 0.16 -30.30
C PRO A 204 26.82 -0.09 -29.06
N PRO A 205 27.84 0.75 -28.81
CA PRO A 205 28.78 0.56 -27.69
C PRO A 205 28.10 0.42 -26.34
N ASP A 206 27.11 1.27 -26.08
CA ASP A 206 26.32 1.30 -24.85
C ASP A 206 24.99 0.53 -24.97
N GLY A 207 24.83 -0.30 -26.03
CA GLY A 207 23.62 -1.06 -26.33
C GLY A 207 23.28 -2.13 -25.31
N TYR A 208 22.03 -2.52 -25.34
CA TYR A 208 21.53 -3.63 -24.51
C TYR A 208 22.08 -4.96 -25.04
N ARG A 209 22.51 -5.85 -24.12
CA ARG A 209 23.22 -7.09 -24.45
C ARG A 209 22.62 -8.36 -23.84
N GLY A 210 21.47 -8.23 -23.14
CA GLY A 210 20.79 -9.39 -22.53
C GLY A 210 20.29 -10.38 -23.60
N GLY A 211 20.11 -11.64 -23.24
CA GLY A 211 19.59 -12.70 -24.12
C GLY A 211 18.27 -12.33 -24.80
N TYR A 212 17.45 -11.53 -24.14
CA TYR A 212 16.18 -11.01 -24.65
C TYR A 212 16.33 -10.17 -25.94
N ILE A 213 17.47 -9.53 -26.19
CA ILE A 213 17.73 -8.82 -27.47
C ILE A 213 17.76 -9.82 -28.64
N GLY A 214 18.40 -10.98 -28.42
CA GLY A 214 18.40 -12.05 -29.41
C GLY A 214 17.02 -12.67 -29.62
N GLU A 215 16.22 -12.74 -28.57
CA GLU A 215 14.82 -13.21 -28.64
C GLU A 215 13.96 -12.23 -29.44
N LEU A 216 14.05 -10.93 -29.15
CA LEU A 216 13.36 -9.88 -29.92
C LEU A 216 13.79 -9.92 -31.40
N ALA A 217 15.09 -10.07 -31.69
CA ALA A 217 15.55 -10.13 -33.06
C ALA A 217 15.01 -11.35 -33.83
N LYS A 218 14.94 -12.52 -33.17
CA LYS A 218 14.33 -13.74 -33.77
C LYS A 218 12.84 -13.56 -33.99
N GLU A 219 12.12 -12.98 -33.03
CA GLU A 219 10.68 -12.73 -33.16
C GLU A 219 10.41 -11.73 -34.30
N LEU A 220 11.24 -10.69 -34.43
CA LEU A 220 11.15 -9.72 -35.52
C LEU A 220 11.41 -10.38 -36.88
N GLU A 221 12.42 -11.27 -36.97
CA GLU A 221 12.73 -12.01 -38.18
C GLU A 221 11.57 -12.95 -38.59
N LEU A 222 10.96 -13.63 -37.61
CA LEU A 222 9.78 -14.48 -37.87
C LEU A 222 8.55 -13.67 -38.32
N GLU A 223 8.34 -12.46 -37.83
CA GLU A 223 7.19 -11.63 -38.18
C GLU A 223 7.37 -10.85 -39.49
N ARG A 224 8.59 -10.39 -39.77
CA ARG A 224 8.86 -9.44 -40.83
C ARG A 224 9.89 -9.93 -41.85
N HIS A 225 10.43 -11.17 -41.66
CA HIS A 225 11.47 -11.75 -42.51
C HIS A 225 12.61 -10.78 -42.78
N ASP A 226 12.92 -10.46 -44.04
CA ASP A 226 13.95 -9.51 -44.46
C ASP A 226 13.40 -8.13 -44.91
N GLU A 227 12.08 -7.91 -44.76
CA GLU A 227 11.39 -6.69 -45.24
C GLU A 227 12.04 -5.40 -44.72
N LEU A 228 12.45 -5.41 -43.45
CA LEU A 228 13.02 -4.20 -42.85
C LEU A 228 14.49 -3.98 -43.24
N ALA A 229 15.18 -5.02 -43.68
CA ALA A 229 16.63 -4.95 -43.95
C ALA A 229 16.98 -4.02 -45.12
N ASP A 230 16.07 -3.81 -46.05
CA ASP A 230 16.27 -2.99 -47.25
C ASP A 230 15.71 -1.56 -47.11
N LEU A 231 15.08 -1.22 -45.96
CA LEU A 231 14.64 0.15 -45.66
C LEU A 231 15.83 1.09 -45.47
N ASP A 232 15.56 2.40 -45.62
CA ASP A 232 16.51 3.43 -45.19
C ASP A 232 16.93 3.21 -43.73
N PRO A 233 18.20 3.35 -43.37
CA PRO A 233 18.69 3.06 -42.02
C PRO A 233 17.97 3.82 -40.90
N ALA A 234 17.54 5.05 -41.14
CA ALA A 234 16.80 5.84 -40.13
C ALA A 234 15.37 5.30 -39.95
N GLU A 235 14.66 5.05 -41.06
CA GLU A 235 13.30 4.48 -41.07
C GLU A 235 13.28 3.08 -40.46
N ARG A 236 14.25 2.23 -40.82
CA ARG A 236 14.41 0.90 -40.24
C ARG A 236 14.57 0.95 -38.74
N ARG A 237 15.48 1.82 -38.24
CA ARG A 237 15.75 1.96 -36.81
C ARG A 237 14.54 2.43 -36.04
N GLU A 238 13.83 3.44 -36.54
CA GLU A 238 12.59 3.94 -35.92
C GLU A 238 11.50 2.85 -35.89
N THR A 239 11.32 2.13 -36.99
CA THR A 239 10.34 1.03 -37.08
C THR A 239 10.67 -0.07 -36.08
N ILE A 240 11.94 -0.50 -35.99
CA ILE A 240 12.39 -1.53 -35.05
C ILE A 240 12.29 -1.04 -33.60
N ALA A 241 12.62 0.22 -33.33
CA ALA A 241 12.52 0.79 -31.99
C ALA A 241 11.07 0.79 -31.47
N ASN A 242 10.11 1.24 -32.28
CA ASN A 242 8.70 1.25 -31.93
C ASN A 242 8.14 -0.17 -31.77
N TRP A 243 8.54 -1.11 -32.62
CA TRP A 243 8.17 -2.50 -32.51
C TRP A 243 8.74 -3.14 -31.23
N ALA A 244 10.03 -3.00 -30.98
CA ALA A 244 10.70 -3.56 -29.81
C ALA A 244 10.14 -3.00 -28.50
N TYR A 245 9.93 -1.69 -28.43
CA TYR A 245 9.25 -1.03 -27.32
C TYR A 245 7.89 -1.65 -27.04
N THR A 246 7.05 -1.83 -28.08
CA THR A 246 5.71 -2.40 -27.94
C THR A 246 5.75 -3.83 -27.40
N LYS A 247 6.69 -4.64 -27.88
CA LYS A 247 6.91 -6.01 -27.38
C LYS A 247 7.33 -6.04 -25.92
N VAL A 248 8.34 -5.26 -25.55
CA VAL A 248 8.82 -5.18 -24.17
C VAL A 248 7.74 -4.66 -23.22
N LEU A 249 6.97 -3.65 -23.63
CA LEU A 249 5.82 -3.19 -22.84
C LEU A 249 4.77 -4.28 -22.66
N GLY A 250 4.55 -5.10 -23.70
CA GLY A 250 3.69 -6.28 -23.61
C GLY A 250 4.19 -7.30 -22.57
N TRP A 251 5.50 -7.57 -22.52
CA TRP A 251 6.10 -8.44 -21.49
C TRP A 251 5.92 -7.87 -20.09
N ILE A 252 6.17 -6.56 -19.92
CA ILE A 252 5.98 -5.89 -18.63
C ILE A 252 4.54 -6.03 -18.15
N ARG A 253 3.56 -5.79 -19.01
CA ARG A 253 2.13 -5.96 -18.70
C ARG A 253 1.82 -7.40 -18.28
N HIS A 254 2.30 -8.37 -19.04
CA HIS A 254 2.09 -9.78 -18.75
C HIS A 254 2.69 -10.18 -17.39
N THR A 255 3.93 -9.79 -17.10
CA THR A 255 4.58 -10.04 -15.79
C THR A 255 3.76 -9.47 -14.63
N LEU A 256 3.26 -8.23 -14.78
CA LEU A 256 2.46 -7.57 -13.75
C LEU A 256 1.09 -8.23 -13.56
N GLU A 257 0.43 -8.65 -14.64
CA GLU A 257 -0.81 -9.44 -14.57
C GLU A 257 -0.60 -10.78 -13.85
N ARG A 258 0.47 -11.51 -14.18
CA ARG A 258 0.86 -12.73 -13.48
C ARG A 258 1.08 -12.50 -11.98
N PHE A 259 1.61 -11.34 -11.62
CA PHE A 259 1.81 -10.96 -10.23
C PHE A 259 0.53 -10.42 -9.56
N GLY A 260 -0.57 -10.28 -10.29
CA GLY A 260 -1.86 -9.77 -9.82
C GLY A 260 -1.85 -8.27 -9.57
N VAL A 261 -1.10 -7.51 -10.38
CA VAL A 261 -1.06 -6.05 -10.35
C VAL A 261 -1.68 -5.51 -11.63
N HIS A 262 -2.67 -4.65 -11.48
CA HIS A 262 -3.38 -4.02 -12.60
C HIS A 262 -3.23 -2.50 -12.53
N PHE A 263 -3.00 -1.89 -13.68
CA PHE A 263 -2.95 -0.45 -13.84
C PHE A 263 -4.18 0.04 -14.58
N ASP A 264 -4.79 1.11 -14.08
CA ASP A 264 -5.93 1.76 -14.72
C ASP A 264 -5.46 2.57 -15.93
N VAL A 265 -4.28 3.18 -15.85
CA VAL A 265 -3.70 4.01 -16.90
C VAL A 265 -2.24 3.61 -17.16
N TRP A 266 -1.92 3.45 -18.44
CA TRP A 266 -0.57 3.35 -18.98
C TRP A 266 -0.28 4.65 -19.71
N PHE A 267 0.34 5.60 -19.02
CA PHE A 267 0.51 6.96 -19.51
C PHE A 267 1.75 7.06 -20.44
N SER A 268 1.55 7.52 -21.68
CA SER A 268 2.61 7.71 -22.68
C SER A 268 3.28 9.08 -22.51
N GLU A 269 4.61 9.13 -22.33
CA GLU A 269 5.37 10.37 -22.33
C GLU A 269 5.28 11.09 -23.69
N ARG A 270 5.28 10.33 -24.79
CA ARG A 270 5.13 10.85 -26.14
C ARG A 270 3.87 11.72 -26.29
N SER A 271 2.79 11.36 -25.62
CA SER A 271 1.54 12.12 -25.64
C SER A 271 1.70 13.56 -25.14
N LEU A 272 2.62 13.82 -24.21
CA LEU A 272 2.92 15.19 -23.72
C LEU A 272 3.58 16.05 -24.81
N HIS A 273 4.42 15.43 -25.63
CA HIS A 273 5.09 16.11 -26.75
C HIS A 273 4.10 16.36 -27.90
N GLU A 274 3.34 15.36 -28.30
CA GLU A 274 2.42 15.44 -29.43
C GLU A 274 1.22 16.36 -29.18
N SER A 275 0.75 16.45 -27.95
CA SER A 275 -0.40 17.30 -27.58
C SER A 275 -0.04 18.77 -27.34
N GLY A 276 1.23 19.14 -27.33
CA GLY A 276 1.68 20.48 -26.94
C GLY A 276 1.52 20.75 -25.42
N ALA A 277 1.39 19.70 -24.61
CA ALA A 277 1.20 19.85 -23.16
C ALA A 277 2.40 20.47 -22.47
N ILE A 278 3.62 20.23 -22.98
CA ILE A 278 4.86 20.80 -22.43
C ILE A 278 4.86 22.31 -22.64
N GLU A 279 4.59 22.80 -23.86
CA GLU A 279 4.53 24.20 -24.20
C GLU A 279 3.45 24.94 -23.41
N ALA A 280 2.26 24.32 -23.31
CA ALA A 280 1.16 24.85 -22.52
C ALA A 280 1.50 24.95 -21.02
N THR A 281 2.29 24.01 -20.51
CA THR A 281 2.77 24.02 -19.12
C THR A 281 3.75 25.15 -18.87
N ILE A 282 4.70 25.36 -19.77
CA ILE A 282 5.68 26.44 -19.69
C ILE A 282 4.97 27.79 -19.77
N GLU A 283 3.97 27.92 -20.61
CA GLU A 283 3.17 29.15 -20.72
C GLU A 283 2.38 29.44 -19.42
N ASP A 284 1.83 28.41 -18.78
CA ASP A 284 1.15 28.58 -17.48
C ASP A 284 2.14 28.99 -16.39
N LEU A 285 3.33 28.40 -16.31
CA LEU A 285 4.40 28.81 -15.40
C LEU A 285 4.90 30.23 -15.70
N ARG A 286 4.92 30.65 -16.98
CA ARG A 286 5.26 32.03 -17.38
C ARG A 286 4.23 33.03 -16.87
N LYS A 287 2.93 32.72 -16.97
CA LYS A 287 1.84 33.54 -16.43
C LYS A 287 1.91 33.69 -14.91
N LEU A 288 2.42 32.66 -14.21
CA LEU A 288 2.66 32.70 -12.78
C LEU A 288 3.90 33.51 -12.38
N GLY A 289 4.69 34.01 -13.35
CA GLY A 289 5.88 34.84 -13.09
C GLY A 289 7.07 34.07 -12.50
N VAL A 290 7.09 32.73 -12.71
CA VAL A 290 8.11 31.83 -12.14
C VAL A 290 9.11 31.34 -13.17
N VAL A 291 9.08 31.88 -14.40
CA VAL A 291 9.97 31.56 -15.52
C VAL A 291 10.86 32.75 -15.87
N ALA A 292 12.09 32.51 -16.31
CA ALA A 292 13.00 33.50 -16.82
C ALA A 292 13.68 33.02 -18.10
N GLU A 293 13.94 33.95 -19.01
CA GLU A 293 14.75 33.71 -20.20
C GLU A 293 16.21 34.12 -19.93
N ARG A 294 17.18 33.20 -20.11
CA ARG A 294 18.61 33.43 -19.90
C ARG A 294 19.43 32.66 -20.94
N ASP A 295 20.36 33.31 -21.57
CA ASP A 295 21.30 32.69 -22.54
C ASP A 295 20.59 31.86 -23.63
N GLY A 296 19.45 32.35 -24.12
CA GLY A 296 18.63 31.68 -25.13
C GLY A 296 17.87 30.44 -24.64
N ALA A 297 17.83 30.16 -23.33
CA ALA A 297 17.16 29.07 -22.71
C ALA A 297 16.04 29.57 -21.75
N THR A 298 14.98 28.78 -21.61
CA THR A 298 13.85 29.06 -20.69
C THR A 298 14.07 28.32 -19.37
N TRP A 299 14.07 29.04 -18.26
CA TRP A 299 14.38 28.50 -16.93
C TRP A 299 13.20 28.62 -15.98
N LEU A 300 12.92 27.55 -15.22
CA LEU A 300 12.10 27.63 -14.02
C LEU A 300 12.97 28.20 -12.88
N LEU A 301 12.45 29.22 -12.19
CA LEU A 301 13.09 29.83 -11.01
C LEU A 301 12.91 28.93 -9.78
N SER A 302 13.28 27.66 -9.90
CA SER A 302 13.03 26.61 -8.90
C SER A 302 13.77 26.84 -7.58
N SER A 303 14.88 27.60 -7.60
CA SER A 303 15.59 28.00 -6.38
C SER A 303 14.73 28.85 -5.43
N ARG A 304 13.78 29.64 -5.95
CA ARG A 304 12.81 30.40 -5.13
C ARG A 304 11.86 29.50 -4.35
N PHE A 305 11.71 28.25 -4.76
CA PHE A 305 10.78 27.26 -4.21
C PHE A 305 11.48 26.11 -3.48
N GLY A 306 12.79 26.26 -3.19
CA GLY A 306 13.55 25.33 -2.35
C GLY A 306 14.41 24.31 -3.11
N ASP A 307 14.58 24.43 -4.43
CA ASP A 307 15.60 23.67 -5.16
C ASP A 307 17.00 24.27 -4.88
N ASP A 308 18.07 23.53 -5.20
CA ASP A 308 19.45 23.99 -5.05
C ASP A 308 19.85 25.03 -6.11
N LYS A 309 19.18 25.03 -7.26
CA LYS A 309 19.40 25.98 -8.38
C LYS A 309 18.17 26.03 -9.29
N ASP A 310 18.13 27.08 -10.15
CA ASP A 310 17.15 27.16 -11.24
C ASP A 310 17.36 26.04 -12.25
N ARG A 311 16.29 25.59 -12.90
CA ARG A 311 16.32 24.47 -13.84
C ARG A 311 15.86 24.88 -15.24
N PRO A 312 16.57 24.45 -16.30
CA PRO A 312 16.11 24.72 -17.65
C PRO A 312 14.88 23.88 -17.98
N LEU A 313 13.85 24.54 -18.52
CA LEU A 313 12.67 23.91 -19.12
C LEU A 313 12.90 23.69 -20.63
N ILE A 314 13.45 24.72 -21.31
CA ILE A 314 13.83 24.63 -22.71
C ILE A 314 15.32 24.98 -22.81
N ARG A 315 16.10 24.18 -23.54
CA ARG A 315 17.50 24.41 -23.81
C ARG A 315 17.68 25.54 -24.85
N SER A 316 18.89 26.07 -24.94
CA SER A 316 19.24 27.12 -25.93
C SER A 316 19.03 26.72 -27.41
N ASN A 317 18.95 25.41 -27.68
CA ASN A 317 18.62 24.87 -29.01
C ASN A 317 17.10 24.70 -29.25
N GLY A 318 16.24 25.20 -28.34
CA GLY A 318 14.80 25.14 -28.45
C GLY A 318 14.16 23.78 -28.01
N VAL A 319 14.95 22.79 -27.57
CA VAL A 319 14.47 21.46 -27.19
C VAL A 319 14.05 21.45 -25.72
N PRO A 320 12.83 21.00 -25.38
CA PRO A 320 12.40 20.78 -24.00
C PRO A 320 13.33 19.79 -23.26
N THR A 321 13.44 19.98 -21.96
CA THR A 321 14.18 19.06 -21.08
C THR A 321 13.22 18.00 -20.51
N TYR A 322 13.76 16.90 -20.02
CA TYR A 322 12.98 15.91 -19.25
C TYR A 322 12.24 16.56 -18.08
N PHE A 323 12.84 17.55 -17.44
CA PHE A 323 12.22 18.28 -16.34
C PHE A 323 10.97 19.07 -16.79
N ALA A 324 10.93 19.57 -18.02
CA ALA A 324 9.74 20.19 -18.58
C ALA A 324 8.62 19.16 -18.82
N ALA A 325 8.97 17.96 -19.27
CA ALA A 325 8.02 16.85 -19.41
C ALA A 325 7.45 16.42 -18.05
N ASP A 326 8.27 16.31 -17.01
CA ASP A 326 7.82 15.98 -15.65
C ASP A 326 6.89 17.05 -15.08
N ALA A 327 7.17 18.33 -15.31
CA ALA A 327 6.27 19.41 -14.92
C ALA A 327 4.93 19.36 -15.67
N ALA A 328 4.97 19.04 -16.97
CA ALA A 328 3.77 18.88 -17.79
C ALA A 328 2.94 17.65 -17.34
N TYR A 329 3.60 16.57 -17.00
CA TYR A 329 2.97 15.37 -16.50
C TYR A 329 2.28 15.59 -15.13
N PHE A 330 2.95 16.26 -14.19
CA PHE A 330 2.29 16.63 -12.93
C PHE A 330 1.08 17.54 -13.15
N ARG A 331 1.19 18.53 -14.04
CA ARG A 331 0.09 19.40 -14.41
C ARG A 331 -1.08 18.61 -15.04
N ASP A 332 -0.80 17.61 -15.88
CA ASP A 332 -1.80 16.74 -16.47
C ASP A 332 -2.60 15.98 -15.40
N LYS A 333 -1.92 15.39 -14.42
CA LYS A 333 -2.55 14.73 -13.26
C LYS A 333 -3.51 15.68 -12.53
N ARG A 334 -3.07 16.92 -12.29
CA ARG A 334 -3.93 17.93 -11.66
C ARG A 334 -5.15 18.29 -12.50
N ARG A 335 -5.00 18.36 -13.83
CA ARG A 335 -6.13 18.61 -14.76
C ARG A 335 -7.12 17.47 -14.82
N ARG A 336 -6.68 16.23 -14.63
CA ARG A 336 -7.55 15.06 -14.47
C ARG A 336 -8.31 15.04 -13.15
N GLY A 337 -8.01 15.98 -12.24
CA GLY A 337 -8.74 16.22 -11.00
C GLY A 337 -8.18 15.50 -9.78
N PHE A 338 -6.97 14.96 -9.84
CA PHE A 338 -6.34 14.37 -8.66
C PHE A 338 -5.91 15.45 -7.68
N THR A 339 -6.44 15.37 -6.45
CA THR A 339 -6.09 16.29 -5.37
C THR A 339 -4.77 15.92 -4.72
N LYS A 340 -4.42 14.63 -4.75
CA LYS A 340 -3.15 14.09 -4.27
C LYS A 340 -2.57 13.10 -5.28
N VAL A 341 -1.27 13.20 -5.49
CA VAL A 341 -0.48 12.26 -6.29
C VAL A 341 0.55 11.59 -5.39
N ILE A 342 0.63 10.26 -5.42
CA ILE A 342 1.61 9.50 -4.65
C ILE A 342 2.58 8.82 -5.64
N TYR A 343 3.85 9.19 -5.54
CA TYR A 343 4.93 8.57 -6.31
C TYR A 343 5.67 7.55 -5.46
N VAL A 344 5.79 6.32 -5.96
CA VAL A 344 6.59 5.26 -5.33
C VAL A 344 7.87 5.07 -6.16
N TRP A 345 8.98 5.57 -5.65
CA TRP A 345 10.26 5.60 -6.35
C TRP A 345 11.35 4.78 -5.66
N GLY A 346 12.32 4.32 -6.43
CA GLY A 346 13.54 3.73 -5.91
C GLY A 346 14.47 4.77 -5.27
N ALA A 347 15.42 4.29 -4.47
CA ALA A 347 16.38 5.13 -3.73
C ALA A 347 17.25 6.03 -4.64
N ASP A 348 17.46 5.63 -5.88
CA ASP A 348 18.17 6.40 -6.92
C ASP A 348 17.49 7.73 -7.27
N HIS A 349 16.19 7.85 -7.05
CA HIS A 349 15.41 9.07 -7.29
C HIS A 349 15.40 10.06 -6.09
N HIS A 350 16.04 9.75 -4.96
CA HIS A 350 16.02 10.61 -3.77
C HIS A 350 16.38 12.07 -4.04
N GLY A 351 17.41 12.30 -4.87
CA GLY A 351 17.85 13.66 -5.26
C GLY A 351 16.84 14.42 -6.13
N TYR A 352 15.89 13.71 -6.75
CA TYR A 352 14.89 14.30 -7.64
C TYR A 352 13.68 14.86 -6.89
N VAL A 353 13.39 14.36 -5.68
CA VAL A 353 12.25 14.78 -4.86
C VAL A 353 12.23 16.28 -4.63
N ARG A 354 13.37 16.87 -4.28
CA ARG A 354 13.49 18.33 -4.04
C ARG A 354 13.08 19.13 -5.28
N ARG A 355 13.51 18.67 -6.45
CA ARG A 355 13.21 19.27 -7.75
C ARG A 355 11.72 19.23 -8.06
N MET A 356 11.06 18.10 -7.85
CA MET A 356 9.61 17.96 -8.04
C MET A 356 8.82 18.82 -7.03
N ARG A 357 9.22 18.85 -5.76
CA ARG A 357 8.58 19.73 -4.76
C ARG A 357 8.67 21.21 -5.14
N SER A 358 9.81 21.66 -5.67
CA SER A 358 9.96 23.05 -6.14
C SER A 358 9.02 23.36 -7.31
N THR A 359 8.81 22.40 -8.21
CA THR A 359 7.86 22.52 -9.32
C THR A 359 6.43 22.63 -8.82
N ILE A 360 6.03 21.79 -7.87
CA ILE A 360 4.70 21.82 -7.25
C ILE A 360 4.40 23.18 -6.62
N ARG A 361 5.36 23.70 -5.83
CA ARG A 361 5.27 25.05 -5.23
C ARG A 361 5.25 26.16 -6.27
N ALA A 362 5.95 26.00 -7.39
CA ALA A 362 5.93 26.96 -8.50
C ALA A 362 4.57 27.04 -9.18
N PHE A 363 3.79 25.95 -9.16
CA PHE A 363 2.37 25.96 -9.56
C PHE A 363 1.44 26.60 -8.50
N GLY A 364 1.97 27.10 -7.37
CA GLY A 364 1.17 27.68 -6.29
C GLY A 364 0.45 26.63 -5.42
N LEU A 365 0.93 25.41 -5.41
CA LEU A 365 0.34 24.30 -4.64
C LEU A 365 1.17 24.00 -3.38
N ASP A 366 0.51 23.46 -2.37
CA ASP A 366 1.14 22.99 -1.15
C ASP A 366 1.86 21.64 -1.36
N ASP A 367 2.79 21.31 -0.46
CA ASP A 367 3.61 20.09 -0.54
C ASP A 367 2.77 18.81 -0.45
N ASP A 368 1.58 18.85 0.11
CA ASP A 368 0.67 17.71 0.23
C ASP A 368 -0.12 17.40 -1.05
N ALA A 369 0.01 18.23 -2.09
CA ALA A 369 -0.48 17.91 -3.45
C ALA A 369 0.26 16.72 -4.06
N ALA A 370 1.50 16.43 -3.64
CA ALA A 370 2.22 15.21 -4.01
C ALA A 370 3.05 14.64 -2.86
N GLU A 371 3.04 13.33 -2.76
CA GLU A 371 3.78 12.54 -1.79
C GLU A 371 4.82 11.66 -2.51
N PHE A 372 6.05 11.63 -2.00
CA PHE A 372 7.15 10.85 -2.60
C PHE A 372 7.59 9.79 -1.59
N LEU A 373 7.31 8.54 -1.90
CA LEU A 373 7.70 7.38 -1.12
C LEU A 373 8.95 6.77 -1.74
N ILE A 374 10.06 6.82 -1.00
CA ILE A 374 11.34 6.34 -1.47
C ILE A 374 11.62 4.98 -0.86
N GLY A 375 11.74 3.98 -1.71
CA GLY A 375 11.96 2.63 -1.28
C GLY A 375 13.41 2.16 -1.38
N GLN A 376 13.80 1.22 -0.51
CA GLN A 376 15.12 0.64 -0.45
C GLN A 376 15.25 -0.63 -1.31
N MET A 377 16.47 -1.05 -1.57
CA MET A 377 16.82 -2.17 -2.44
C MET A 377 16.36 -3.52 -1.87
N VAL A 378 16.20 -4.48 -2.78
CA VAL A 378 16.00 -5.91 -2.48
C VAL A 378 17.28 -6.64 -2.82
N ASN A 379 17.85 -7.35 -1.86
CA ASN A 379 18.96 -8.26 -2.04
C ASN A 379 18.39 -9.67 -2.16
N LEU A 380 18.74 -10.38 -3.22
CA LEU A 380 18.42 -11.81 -3.32
C LEU A 380 19.49 -12.63 -2.64
N VAL A 381 19.04 -13.55 -1.77
CA VAL A 381 19.90 -14.54 -1.13
C VAL A 381 19.32 -15.93 -1.34
N ARG A 382 20.16 -16.95 -1.23
CA ARG A 382 19.76 -18.35 -1.25
C ARG A 382 20.49 -19.10 -0.15
N GLY A 383 19.77 -19.55 0.86
CA GLY A 383 20.37 -20.17 2.04
C GLY A 383 21.36 -19.25 2.78
N GLY A 384 21.11 -17.93 2.77
CA GLY A 384 21.97 -16.91 3.38
C GLY A 384 23.10 -16.39 2.50
N GLU A 385 23.34 -16.97 1.32
CA GLU A 385 24.39 -16.53 0.40
C GLU A 385 23.82 -15.61 -0.70
N PRO A 386 24.48 -14.49 -1.05
CA PRO A 386 24.02 -13.58 -2.09
C PRO A 386 23.94 -14.25 -3.47
N VAL A 387 22.81 -14.10 -4.15
CA VAL A 387 22.65 -14.48 -5.56
C VAL A 387 23.35 -13.42 -6.42
N LYS A 388 24.37 -13.84 -7.18
CA LYS A 388 25.13 -12.94 -8.07
C LYS A 388 24.24 -12.45 -9.20
N MET A 389 24.08 -11.13 -9.32
CA MET A 389 23.38 -10.48 -10.41
C MET A 389 24.32 -9.50 -11.12
N SER A 390 24.36 -9.51 -12.44
CA SER A 390 25.15 -8.58 -13.24
C SER A 390 24.33 -8.05 -14.41
N LYS A 391 23.84 -6.81 -14.29
CA LYS A 391 23.16 -6.09 -15.38
C LYS A 391 24.02 -5.96 -16.66
N ARG A 392 25.35 -5.85 -16.51
CA ARG A 392 26.29 -5.69 -17.65
C ARG A 392 26.55 -6.99 -18.40
N ALA A 393 26.44 -8.13 -17.74
CA ALA A 393 26.63 -9.46 -18.36
C ALA A 393 25.33 -10.05 -18.91
N GLY A 394 24.17 -9.41 -18.63
CA GLY A 394 22.86 -9.97 -18.98
C GLY A 394 22.33 -11.03 -18.01
N ASP A 395 23.09 -11.32 -16.96
CA ASP A 395 22.75 -12.31 -15.93
C ASP A 395 22.08 -11.59 -14.74
N TYR A 396 20.79 -11.33 -14.81
CA TYR A 396 20.01 -10.87 -13.67
C TYR A 396 18.74 -11.70 -13.56
N VAL A 397 18.32 -11.93 -12.31
CA VAL A 397 17.05 -12.62 -12.04
C VAL A 397 15.91 -11.70 -12.44
N THR A 398 15.11 -12.15 -13.38
CA THR A 398 13.93 -11.42 -13.83
C THR A 398 12.81 -11.51 -12.80
N PHE A 399 11.82 -10.65 -12.93
CA PHE A 399 10.63 -10.73 -12.10
C PHE A 399 9.82 -12.01 -12.41
N ASP A 400 9.80 -12.45 -13.68
CA ASP A 400 9.17 -13.70 -14.07
C ASP A 400 9.88 -14.91 -13.45
N ASP A 401 11.22 -14.94 -13.45
CA ASP A 401 11.99 -16.00 -12.77
C ASP A 401 11.61 -16.11 -11.28
N LEU A 402 11.42 -14.96 -10.61
CA LEU A 402 10.97 -14.96 -9.22
C LEU A 402 9.58 -15.59 -9.08
N ILE A 403 8.61 -15.19 -9.92
CA ILE A 403 7.25 -15.75 -9.89
C ILE A 403 7.27 -17.25 -10.16
N ASP A 404 8.09 -17.70 -11.12
CA ASP A 404 8.22 -19.12 -11.49
C ASP A 404 8.84 -19.95 -10.36
N GLU A 405 9.81 -19.40 -9.63
CA GLU A 405 10.52 -20.12 -8.57
C GLU A 405 9.72 -20.17 -7.26
N VAL A 406 9.16 -19.05 -6.79
CA VAL A 406 8.54 -19.00 -5.46
C VAL A 406 7.02 -18.86 -5.49
N GLY A 407 6.45 -18.52 -6.62
CA GLY A 407 5.02 -18.23 -6.78
C GLY A 407 4.65 -16.78 -6.45
N LYS A 408 3.47 -16.37 -6.91
CA LYS A 408 2.93 -15.00 -6.74
C LYS A 408 2.78 -14.61 -5.26
N ASP A 409 2.05 -15.41 -4.50
CA ASP A 409 1.69 -15.08 -3.12
C ASP A 409 2.88 -15.01 -2.17
N PRO A 410 3.81 -15.99 -2.18
CA PRO A 410 5.03 -15.91 -1.38
C PRO A 410 5.90 -14.70 -1.73
N ALA A 411 6.02 -14.39 -3.03
CA ALA A 411 6.76 -13.23 -3.48
C ALA A 411 6.12 -11.92 -2.98
N ARG A 412 4.81 -11.72 -3.21
CA ARG A 412 4.08 -10.52 -2.76
C ARG A 412 4.15 -10.34 -1.24
N TYR A 413 3.83 -11.39 -0.50
CA TYR A 413 3.79 -11.34 0.96
C TYR A 413 5.14 -10.97 1.55
N THR A 414 6.22 -11.60 1.06
CA THR A 414 7.58 -11.34 1.56
C THR A 414 8.04 -9.92 1.23
N MET A 415 7.73 -9.41 0.02
CA MET A 415 8.04 -8.04 -0.35
C MET A 415 7.30 -7.00 0.50
N LEU A 416 6.09 -7.33 0.98
CA LEU A 416 5.29 -6.47 1.85
C LEU A 416 5.62 -6.59 3.34
N ARG A 417 6.38 -7.59 3.76
CA ARG A 417 6.60 -7.87 5.19
C ARG A 417 7.41 -6.80 5.91
N TYR A 418 8.14 -5.99 5.15
CA TYR A 418 9.03 -4.95 5.68
C TYR A 418 8.56 -3.55 5.25
N SER A 419 8.90 -2.56 6.07
CA SER A 419 8.68 -1.15 5.71
C SER A 419 9.44 -0.81 4.43
N ILE A 420 8.88 0.07 3.60
CA ILE A 420 9.46 0.45 2.30
C ILE A 420 10.86 1.06 2.41
N ASP A 421 11.15 1.74 3.51
CA ASP A 421 12.41 2.40 3.82
C ASP A 421 13.49 1.47 4.42
N ALA A 422 13.16 0.19 4.68
CA ALA A 422 14.11 -0.81 5.12
C ALA A 422 14.59 -1.69 3.93
N PRO A 423 15.88 -2.04 3.81
CA PRO A 423 16.32 -3.02 2.83
C PRO A 423 15.72 -4.41 3.14
N ILE A 424 15.59 -5.24 2.11
CA ILE A 424 15.11 -6.62 2.24
C ILE A 424 16.18 -7.57 1.76
N ASP A 425 16.50 -8.57 2.58
CA ASP A 425 17.17 -9.79 2.14
C ASP A 425 16.09 -10.84 1.83
N PHE A 426 15.85 -11.08 0.54
CA PHE A 426 14.84 -12.01 0.06
C PHE A 426 15.47 -13.37 -0.13
N ASP A 427 15.21 -14.31 0.78
CA ASP A 427 15.74 -15.67 0.73
C ASP A 427 14.81 -16.57 -0.09
N LEU A 428 15.25 -16.87 -1.33
CA LEU A 428 14.53 -17.73 -2.27
C LEU A 428 14.23 -19.12 -1.69
N GLU A 429 15.16 -19.69 -0.93
CA GLU A 429 14.99 -21.01 -0.33
C GLU A 429 13.92 -21.02 0.77
N LEU A 430 13.93 -20.01 1.65
CA LEU A 430 12.93 -19.88 2.71
C LEU A 430 11.54 -19.63 2.13
N VAL A 431 11.45 -18.74 1.15
CA VAL A 431 10.17 -18.29 0.58
C VAL A 431 9.50 -19.38 -0.27
N SER A 432 10.27 -20.29 -0.89
CA SER A 432 9.73 -21.44 -1.64
C SER A 432 9.26 -22.60 -0.78
N ARG A 433 9.60 -22.62 0.53
CA ARG A 433 9.21 -23.73 1.43
C ARG A 433 7.71 -23.72 1.73
N GLN A 434 7.07 -24.87 1.58
CA GLN A 434 5.70 -25.11 2.02
C GLN A 434 5.70 -25.61 3.49
N SER A 435 6.14 -24.76 4.41
CA SER A 435 6.24 -25.08 5.83
C SER A 435 5.80 -23.89 6.70
N LEU A 436 5.52 -24.15 7.98
CA LEU A 436 5.10 -23.11 8.92
C LEU A 436 6.20 -22.07 9.22
N ASP A 437 7.44 -22.32 8.80
CA ASP A 437 8.52 -21.33 8.86
C ASP A 437 8.38 -20.25 7.78
N ASN A 438 7.65 -20.54 6.71
CA ASN A 438 7.31 -19.56 5.69
C ASN A 438 6.07 -18.74 6.14
N PRO A 439 6.21 -17.42 6.37
CA PRO A 439 5.13 -16.61 6.94
C PRO A 439 3.83 -16.61 6.15
N VAL A 440 3.90 -16.58 4.82
CA VAL A 440 2.67 -16.62 4.00
C VAL A 440 1.99 -17.97 4.12
N TYR A 441 2.77 -19.05 4.10
CA TYR A 441 2.23 -20.40 4.29
C TYR A 441 1.55 -20.54 5.65
N TYR A 442 2.16 -19.99 6.72
CA TYR A 442 1.59 -19.99 8.07
C TYR A 442 0.21 -19.33 8.12
N VAL A 443 0.06 -18.16 7.48
CA VAL A 443 -1.21 -17.42 7.45
C VAL A 443 -2.25 -18.12 6.59
N GLN A 444 -1.87 -18.56 5.38
CA GLN A 444 -2.77 -19.29 4.47
C GLN A 444 -3.21 -20.62 5.09
N TYR A 445 -2.32 -21.30 5.81
CA TYR A 445 -2.66 -22.51 6.55
C TYR A 445 -3.70 -22.27 7.65
N ALA A 446 -3.65 -21.13 8.35
CA ALA A 446 -4.70 -20.79 9.32
C ALA A 446 -6.07 -20.68 8.63
N HIS A 447 -6.15 -19.99 7.48
CA HIS A 447 -7.38 -19.85 6.70
C HIS A 447 -7.89 -21.22 6.20
N ALA A 448 -7.02 -22.04 5.61
CA ALA A 448 -7.35 -23.37 5.12
C ALA A 448 -7.79 -24.31 6.27
N ARG A 449 -7.17 -24.20 7.44
CA ARG A 449 -7.55 -24.96 8.65
C ARG A 449 -8.94 -24.59 9.13
N ILE A 450 -9.28 -23.30 9.21
CA ILE A 450 -10.64 -22.85 9.53
C ILE A 450 -11.63 -23.43 8.53
N SER A 451 -11.33 -23.28 7.24
CA SER A 451 -12.18 -23.80 6.15
C SER A 451 -12.39 -25.33 6.26
N SER A 452 -11.35 -26.06 6.67
CA SER A 452 -11.44 -27.51 6.90
C SER A 452 -12.35 -27.84 8.09
N VAL A 453 -12.23 -27.12 9.21
CA VAL A 453 -13.11 -27.31 10.39
C VAL A 453 -14.57 -27.09 10.02
N LEU A 454 -14.86 -26.00 9.31
CA LEU A 454 -16.22 -25.68 8.88
C LEU A 454 -16.77 -26.72 7.88
N ARG A 455 -15.95 -27.24 7.00
CA ARG A 455 -16.33 -28.31 6.06
C ARG A 455 -16.63 -29.61 6.82
N THR A 456 -15.71 -30.05 7.68
CA THR A 456 -15.87 -31.27 8.49
C THR A 456 -17.12 -31.22 9.38
N GLY A 457 -17.41 -30.07 9.99
CA GLY A 457 -18.63 -29.91 10.78
C GLY A 457 -19.91 -30.15 9.97
N ARG A 458 -19.96 -29.57 8.76
CA ARG A 458 -21.10 -29.80 7.84
C ARG A 458 -21.20 -31.26 7.40
N GLU A 459 -20.07 -31.89 7.08
CA GLU A 459 -20.01 -33.31 6.69
C GLU A 459 -20.49 -34.24 7.82
N GLN A 460 -20.25 -33.84 9.08
CA GLN A 460 -20.73 -34.54 10.28
C GLN A 460 -22.18 -34.19 10.64
N GLY A 461 -22.86 -33.38 9.86
CA GLY A 461 -24.24 -32.96 10.10
C GLY A 461 -24.40 -31.90 11.18
N PHE A 462 -23.34 -31.19 11.55
CA PHE A 462 -23.47 -30.07 12.49
C PHE A 462 -24.17 -28.88 11.83
N GLU A 463 -25.33 -28.53 12.41
CA GLU A 463 -26.10 -27.36 12.03
C GLU A 463 -25.99 -26.30 13.15
N PRO A 464 -25.22 -25.22 12.95
CA PRO A 464 -25.10 -24.20 13.97
C PRO A 464 -26.42 -23.44 14.15
N VAL A 465 -26.73 -23.02 15.38
CA VAL A 465 -27.77 -22.02 15.62
C VAL A 465 -27.49 -20.80 14.74
N PRO A 466 -28.46 -20.23 14.02
CA PRO A 466 -28.28 -19.05 13.20
C PRO A 466 -27.55 -17.92 13.95
N ALA A 467 -26.64 -17.21 13.29
CA ALA A 467 -25.74 -16.23 13.92
C ALA A 467 -26.48 -15.20 14.79
N GLU A 468 -27.63 -14.73 14.32
CA GLU A 468 -28.45 -13.72 15.01
C GLU A 468 -29.13 -14.25 16.27
N ARG A 469 -29.19 -15.58 16.44
CA ARG A 469 -29.79 -16.24 17.60
C ARG A 469 -28.79 -16.98 18.47
N ALA A 470 -27.54 -17.14 17.96
CA ALA A 470 -26.47 -17.78 18.71
C ALA A 470 -26.05 -16.90 19.91
N ASP A 471 -25.92 -17.51 21.08
CA ASP A 471 -25.39 -16.78 22.25
C ASP A 471 -23.88 -16.65 22.17
N LEU A 472 -23.41 -15.58 21.47
CA LEU A 472 -22.00 -15.24 21.37
C LEU A 472 -21.40 -14.76 22.71
N GLY A 473 -22.22 -14.52 23.74
CA GLY A 473 -21.78 -14.24 25.11
C GLY A 473 -21.11 -15.43 25.78
N LEU A 474 -21.28 -16.65 25.26
CA LEU A 474 -20.58 -17.86 25.71
C LEU A 474 -19.07 -17.89 25.39
N LEU A 475 -18.58 -17.00 24.55
CA LEU A 475 -17.16 -16.90 24.16
C LEU A 475 -16.33 -16.22 25.24
N VAL A 476 -16.17 -16.86 26.41
CA VAL A 476 -15.53 -16.30 27.60
C VAL A 476 -14.13 -16.85 27.89
N HIS A 477 -13.68 -17.89 27.19
CA HIS A 477 -12.34 -18.42 27.34
C HIS A 477 -11.29 -17.36 26.98
N ALA A 478 -10.14 -17.39 27.65
CA ALA A 478 -9.08 -16.38 27.45
C ALA A 478 -8.62 -16.27 25.99
N THR A 479 -8.51 -17.41 25.29
CA THR A 479 -8.11 -17.43 23.86
C THR A 479 -9.23 -16.98 22.93
N GLU A 480 -10.52 -17.21 23.27
CA GLU A 480 -11.66 -16.66 22.54
C GLU A 480 -11.69 -15.13 22.64
N SER A 481 -11.52 -14.61 23.86
CA SER A 481 -11.45 -13.17 24.12
C SER A 481 -10.26 -12.52 23.41
N ALA A 482 -9.09 -13.19 23.39
CA ALA A 482 -7.92 -12.70 22.66
C ALA A 482 -8.16 -12.65 21.14
N LEU A 483 -8.80 -13.67 20.58
CA LEU A 483 -9.15 -13.72 19.17
C LEU A 483 -10.16 -12.63 18.79
N LEU A 484 -11.19 -12.42 19.61
CA LEU A 484 -12.17 -11.34 19.43
C LEU A 484 -11.51 -9.95 19.43
N ARG A 485 -10.54 -9.73 20.33
CA ARG A 485 -9.76 -8.46 20.35
C ARG A 485 -8.91 -8.29 19.09
N GLN A 486 -8.34 -9.36 18.55
CA GLN A 486 -7.63 -9.27 17.27
C GLN A 486 -8.57 -8.88 16.12
N LEU A 487 -9.77 -9.48 16.06
CA LEU A 487 -10.77 -9.09 15.06
C LEU A 487 -11.16 -7.61 15.20
N ALA A 488 -11.29 -7.11 16.44
CA ALA A 488 -11.64 -5.71 16.73
C ALA A 488 -10.58 -4.69 16.29
N ASN A 489 -9.35 -5.11 16.07
CA ASN A 489 -8.25 -4.24 15.66
C ASN A 489 -8.20 -4.00 14.14
N PHE A 490 -8.96 -4.76 13.34
CA PHE A 490 -8.78 -4.78 11.89
C PHE A 490 -9.10 -3.44 11.21
N GLU A 491 -10.22 -2.81 11.53
CA GLU A 491 -10.61 -1.51 10.95
C GLU A 491 -9.57 -0.42 11.28
N GLU A 492 -9.09 -0.39 12.53
CA GLU A 492 -8.05 0.54 12.97
C GLU A 492 -6.73 0.29 12.24
N LEU A 493 -6.37 -0.99 12.09
CA LEU A 493 -5.18 -1.38 11.34
C LEU A 493 -5.22 -0.85 9.90
N VAL A 494 -6.33 -1.05 9.19
CA VAL A 494 -6.50 -0.59 7.79
C VAL A 494 -6.34 0.92 7.71
N ALA A 495 -7.03 1.65 8.58
CA ALA A 495 -6.96 3.10 8.65
C ALA A 495 -5.53 3.61 8.97
N VAL A 496 -4.85 3.00 9.94
CA VAL A 496 -3.48 3.36 10.33
C VAL A 496 -2.47 2.98 9.25
N ALA A 497 -2.61 1.78 8.65
CA ALA A 497 -1.73 1.34 7.56
C ALA A 497 -1.82 2.27 6.36
N MET A 498 -3.03 2.70 5.99
CA MET A 498 -3.25 3.71 4.95
C MET A 498 -2.62 5.05 5.32
N ALA A 499 -2.93 5.60 6.50
CA ALA A 499 -2.47 6.92 6.93
C ALA A 499 -0.93 7.01 7.04
N GLN A 500 -0.27 5.92 7.42
CA GLN A 500 1.19 5.82 7.56
C GLN A 500 1.89 5.32 6.29
N ARG A 501 1.14 5.02 5.21
CA ARG A 501 1.71 4.40 4.00
C ARG A 501 2.49 3.12 4.33
N ALA A 502 1.92 2.28 5.17
CA ALA A 502 2.59 1.16 5.81
C ALA A 502 1.88 -0.19 5.57
N PRO A 503 1.77 -0.68 4.31
CA PRO A 503 1.10 -1.95 4.00
C PRO A 503 1.73 -3.16 4.69
N HIS A 504 3.00 -3.09 5.14
CA HIS A 504 3.62 -4.14 5.96
C HIS A 504 2.88 -4.43 7.27
N ARG A 505 2.01 -3.53 7.73
CA ARG A 505 1.16 -3.77 8.89
C ARG A 505 0.09 -4.82 8.64
N LEU A 506 -0.34 -4.98 7.38
CA LEU A 506 -1.30 -6.03 6.98
C LEU A 506 -0.72 -7.42 7.19
N THR A 507 0.52 -7.65 6.75
CA THR A 507 1.18 -8.96 6.88
C THR A 507 1.41 -9.30 8.35
N ARG A 508 1.89 -8.33 9.13
CA ARG A 508 2.07 -8.52 10.57
C ARG A 508 0.75 -8.86 11.27
N TYR A 509 -0.31 -8.13 10.97
CA TYR A 509 -1.62 -8.40 11.55
C TYR A 509 -2.14 -9.79 11.16
N ALA A 510 -1.98 -10.20 9.90
CA ALA A 510 -2.39 -11.52 9.45
C ALA A 510 -1.63 -12.63 10.19
N GLU A 511 -0.32 -12.46 10.46
CA GLU A 511 0.48 -13.38 11.27
C GLU A 511 -0.02 -13.42 12.73
N GLU A 512 -0.31 -12.27 13.34
CA GLU A 512 -0.82 -12.18 14.72
C GLU A 512 -2.23 -12.79 14.84
N LEU A 513 -3.12 -12.56 13.86
CA LEU A 513 -4.46 -13.15 13.83
C LEU A 513 -4.40 -14.66 13.65
N ALA A 514 -3.54 -15.15 12.74
CA ALA A 514 -3.31 -16.58 12.55
C ALA A 514 -2.78 -17.24 13.83
N ALA A 515 -1.82 -16.62 14.50
CA ALA A 515 -1.28 -17.10 15.78
C ALA A 515 -2.35 -17.13 16.88
N SER A 516 -3.21 -16.11 16.96
CA SER A 516 -4.32 -16.07 17.91
C SER A 516 -5.33 -17.17 17.64
N PHE A 517 -5.67 -17.42 16.36
CA PHE A 517 -6.55 -18.53 15.96
C PHE A 517 -5.93 -19.88 16.31
N HIS A 518 -4.65 -20.11 16.05
CA HIS A 518 -4.01 -21.40 16.37
C HIS A 518 -4.04 -21.69 17.89
N ARG A 519 -3.84 -20.69 18.73
CA ARG A 519 -3.98 -20.82 20.20
C ARG A 519 -5.41 -21.18 20.59
N PHE A 520 -6.39 -20.44 20.06
CA PHE A 520 -7.82 -20.77 20.28
C PHE A 520 -8.13 -22.19 19.84
N TYR A 521 -7.70 -22.60 18.65
CA TYR A 521 -7.94 -23.93 18.12
C TYR A 521 -7.32 -25.05 18.94
N SER A 522 -6.14 -24.82 19.56
CA SER A 522 -5.47 -25.82 20.39
C SER A 522 -6.09 -25.98 21.78
N GLU A 523 -6.70 -24.92 22.33
CA GLU A 523 -7.25 -24.91 23.69
C GLU A 523 -8.75 -25.09 23.74
N CYS A 524 -9.47 -24.76 22.67
CA CYS A 524 -10.94 -24.81 22.62
C CYS A 524 -11.43 -25.81 21.56
N ARG A 525 -12.17 -26.82 21.99
CA ARG A 525 -12.84 -27.74 21.08
C ARG A 525 -14.02 -27.03 20.42
N ILE A 526 -13.94 -26.80 19.08
CA ILE A 526 -14.95 -26.03 18.33
C ILE A 526 -16.29 -26.76 18.30
N LEU A 527 -16.28 -28.05 17.97
CA LEU A 527 -17.46 -28.89 17.92
C LEU A 527 -17.51 -29.81 19.16
N SER A 528 -18.53 -29.70 19.97
CA SER A 528 -18.77 -30.48 21.19
C SER A 528 -20.24 -30.86 21.30
N ASP A 529 -20.61 -31.58 22.35
CA ASP A 529 -22.00 -31.93 22.64
C ASP A 529 -22.87 -30.71 23.06
N ASP A 530 -22.22 -29.62 23.48
CA ASP A 530 -22.86 -28.32 23.74
C ASP A 530 -23.04 -27.56 22.40
N ILE A 531 -24.28 -27.62 21.89
CA ILE A 531 -24.65 -27.03 20.59
C ILE A 531 -24.54 -25.49 20.63
N GLU A 532 -24.92 -24.87 21.74
CA GLU A 532 -24.88 -23.40 21.88
C GLU A 532 -23.44 -22.86 21.86
N LEU A 533 -22.58 -23.44 22.68
CA LEU A 533 -21.15 -23.07 22.68
C LEU A 533 -20.50 -23.43 21.35
N SER A 534 -20.81 -24.59 20.76
CA SER A 534 -20.27 -24.98 19.45
C SER A 534 -20.71 -24.02 18.36
N SER A 535 -21.96 -23.53 18.41
CA SER A 535 -22.47 -22.53 17.47
C SER A 535 -21.76 -21.19 17.63
N ALA A 536 -21.53 -20.73 18.86
CA ALA A 536 -20.77 -19.50 19.11
C ALA A 536 -19.33 -19.58 18.57
N ARG A 537 -18.63 -20.71 18.84
CA ARG A 537 -17.27 -20.97 18.30
C ARG A 537 -17.24 -21.10 16.79
N TRP A 538 -18.27 -21.70 16.21
CA TRP A 538 -18.44 -21.79 14.76
C TRP A 538 -18.47 -20.40 14.10
N TRP A 539 -19.29 -19.50 14.62
CA TRP A 539 -19.41 -18.15 14.09
C TRP A 539 -18.15 -17.31 14.32
N LEU A 540 -17.45 -17.51 15.43
CA LEU A 540 -16.13 -16.93 15.66
C LEU A 540 -15.13 -17.42 14.59
N CYS A 541 -15.13 -18.72 14.25
CA CYS A 541 -14.30 -19.26 13.16
C CYS A 541 -14.66 -18.64 11.81
N VAL A 542 -15.95 -18.52 11.47
CA VAL A 542 -16.39 -17.89 10.21
C VAL A 542 -15.92 -16.44 10.13
N ALA A 543 -16.11 -15.66 11.20
CA ALA A 543 -15.65 -14.28 11.28
C ALA A 543 -14.12 -14.17 11.15
N THR A 544 -13.38 -15.05 11.83
CA THR A 544 -11.90 -15.07 11.75
C THR A 544 -11.42 -15.38 10.33
N ARG A 545 -12.02 -16.36 9.67
CA ARG A 545 -11.73 -16.70 8.27
C ARG A 545 -11.95 -15.51 7.35
N GLN A 546 -13.09 -14.81 7.53
CA GLN A 546 -13.41 -13.63 6.71
C GLN A 546 -12.40 -12.50 6.90
N VAL A 547 -12.03 -12.17 8.14
CA VAL A 547 -11.07 -11.09 8.41
C VAL A 547 -9.67 -11.45 7.90
N LEU A 548 -9.25 -12.73 8.02
CA LEU A 548 -7.99 -13.20 7.43
C LEU A 548 -7.99 -13.04 5.91
N ALA A 549 -9.08 -13.44 5.25
CA ALA A 549 -9.23 -13.28 3.80
C ALA A 549 -9.19 -11.80 3.38
N ASN A 550 -9.88 -10.92 4.12
CA ASN A 550 -9.88 -9.48 3.84
C ASN A 550 -8.48 -8.87 4.01
N ALA A 551 -7.74 -9.26 5.05
CA ALA A 551 -6.37 -8.78 5.26
C ALA A 551 -5.41 -9.24 4.15
N LEU A 552 -5.51 -10.50 3.71
CA LEU A 552 -4.75 -11.04 2.59
C LEU A 552 -5.13 -10.37 1.27
N ALA A 553 -6.41 -10.13 1.01
CA ALA A 553 -6.90 -9.46 -0.19
C ALA A 553 -6.34 -8.03 -0.30
N LEU A 554 -6.29 -7.27 0.80
CA LEU A 554 -5.66 -5.94 0.81
C LEU A 554 -4.16 -5.99 0.48
N ALA A 555 -3.48 -7.08 0.83
CA ALA A 555 -2.09 -7.34 0.44
C ALA A 555 -1.96 -7.90 -0.99
N GLY A 556 -3.08 -8.21 -1.67
CA GLY A 556 -3.10 -8.85 -2.99
C GLY A 556 -2.65 -10.31 -2.96
N VAL A 557 -2.88 -11.00 -1.85
CA VAL A 557 -2.52 -12.41 -1.58
C VAL A 557 -3.79 -13.25 -1.46
N GLU A 558 -3.79 -14.44 -1.99
CA GLU A 558 -4.95 -15.34 -1.94
C GLU A 558 -5.15 -15.97 -0.56
N ALA A 559 -6.40 -16.27 -0.24
CA ALA A 559 -6.81 -16.99 0.96
C ALA A 559 -7.35 -18.38 0.59
N PRO A 560 -6.49 -19.41 0.39
CA PRO A 560 -6.92 -20.72 -0.07
C PRO A 560 -7.75 -21.44 0.99
N GLU A 561 -8.78 -22.17 0.55
CA GLU A 561 -9.59 -23.01 1.44
C GLU A 561 -8.99 -24.40 1.67
N ARG A 562 -7.97 -24.77 0.90
CA ARG A 562 -7.23 -26.05 0.96
C ARG A 562 -5.76 -25.79 0.68
N MET A 563 -4.92 -26.46 1.44
CA MET A 563 -3.47 -26.51 1.27
C MET A 563 -2.98 -27.94 1.44
#